data_9f87cd79a7f331c206d807da9f6f13d8
#
_entry.id   9f87cd79a7f331c206d807da9f6f13d8
#
_cell.length_a   1.000
_cell.length_b   1.000
_cell.length_c   1.000
_cell.angle_alpha   90.00
_cell.angle_beta   90.00
_cell.angle_gamma   90.00
#
_symmetry.space_group_name_H-M   'P 1'
#
loop_
_entity.id
_entity.type
_entity.pdbx_description
1 polymer ?
#
loop_
_entity_poly.entity_id
_entity_poly.type
_entity_poly.pdbx_seq_one_letter_code
_entity_poly.pdbx_strand_id
1 'polypeptide(L)'
;MRKKLLAVLMTGAMVASFAGSATAVFAKSDDDNKLTVWAWDQNFNIKSMQIAADQYAKDHEGFSVDIVETSSDDCQTKLTTAANAGDYSTLPDIVLMQDNSYQKYLKSYPDAFTDLKDININWDDFGKLKQSYSMVDDTHYGVPFDNGAVIACYRTDILDEAGYTIDDLTDITWSKFMEIGKDAVSYTHLRAHET
;
A
#
# COMPACT_ATOMS: atom_id res chain seq x y z
N MET A 1 -32.95 32.59 31.98
CA MET A 1 -33.11 32.29 30.54
C MET A 1 -31.93 32.78 29.63
N ARG A 2 -31.14 33.78 30.04
CA ARG A 2 -29.99 34.26 29.19
C ARG A 2 -28.75 33.38 29.16
N LYS A 3 -28.52 32.51 30.16
CA LYS A 3 -27.32 31.65 30.20
C LYS A 3 -27.45 30.40 29.34
N LYS A 4 -28.64 29.92 29.01
CA LYS A 4 -28.85 28.77 28.12
C LYS A 4 -28.78 29.10 26.63
N LEU A 5 -28.99 30.36 26.25
CA LEU A 5 -28.88 30.82 24.86
C LEU A 5 -27.40 30.97 24.43
N LEU A 6 -26.51 31.29 25.37
CA LEU A 6 -25.07 31.44 25.07
C LEU A 6 -24.36 30.10 24.83
N ALA A 7 -24.84 29.03 25.46
CA ALA A 7 -24.27 27.69 25.28
C ALA A 7 -24.61 27.08 23.88
N VAL A 8 -25.78 27.40 23.35
CA VAL A 8 -26.21 26.93 22.02
C VAL A 8 -25.52 27.70 20.89
N LEU A 9 -25.15 28.96 21.13
CA LEU A 9 -24.41 29.75 20.12
C LEU A 9 -22.93 29.39 20.05
N MET A 10 -22.32 28.88 21.14
CA MET A 10 -20.93 28.41 21.11
C MET A 10 -20.78 27.04 20.44
N THR A 11 -21.77 26.15 20.54
CA THR A 11 -21.76 24.87 19.82
C THR A 11 -21.97 25.04 18.31
N GLY A 12 -22.72 26.05 17.88
CA GLY A 12 -22.90 26.36 16.46
C GLY A 12 -21.68 26.98 15.78
N ALA A 13 -20.81 27.68 16.52
CA ALA A 13 -19.62 28.32 15.98
C ALA A 13 -18.41 27.38 15.83
N MET A 14 -18.38 26.26 16.54
CA MET A 14 -17.31 25.26 16.38
C MET A 14 -17.51 24.30 15.20
N VAL A 15 -18.73 24.18 14.68
CA VAL A 15 -19.01 23.36 13.49
C VAL A 15 -18.69 24.08 12.18
N ALA A 16 -18.60 25.43 12.20
CA ALA A 16 -18.36 26.23 10.99
C ALA A 16 -16.86 26.44 10.68
N SER A 17 -15.93 26.08 11.57
CA SER A 17 -14.49 26.27 11.34
C SER A 17 -13.76 25.01 10.83
N PHE A 18 -14.45 23.89 10.60
CA PHE A 18 -13.91 22.70 9.97
C PHE A 18 -14.24 22.57 8.47
N ALA A 19 -14.83 23.58 7.86
CA ALA A 19 -15.15 23.61 6.43
C ALA A 19 -14.00 24.09 5.53
N GLY A 20 -12.75 23.83 5.92
CA GLY A 20 -11.57 24.34 5.20
C GLY A 20 -10.46 23.31 5.00
N SER A 21 -10.80 22.15 4.52
CA SER A 21 -10.06 21.21 3.66
C SER A 21 -10.90 19.93 3.56
N ALA A 22 -11.92 19.98 2.73
CA ALA A 22 -12.57 18.76 2.28
C ALA A 22 -11.55 18.03 1.40
N THR A 23 -10.70 17.21 2.00
CA THR A 23 -10.20 16.05 1.29
C THR A 23 -11.45 15.27 0.91
N ALA A 24 -11.73 15.19 -0.38
CA ALA A 24 -12.84 14.41 -0.90
C ALA A 24 -12.68 12.99 -0.32
N VAL A 25 -13.50 12.65 0.66
CA VAL A 25 -13.62 11.29 1.16
C VAL A 25 -14.47 10.60 0.10
N PHE A 26 -13.84 9.92 -0.83
CA PHE A 26 -14.54 9.05 -1.76
C PHE A 26 -14.99 7.83 -0.96
N ALA A 27 -16.23 7.85 -0.53
CA ALA A 27 -16.91 6.71 0.07
C ALA A 27 -17.19 5.64 -0.99
N LYS A 28 -17.46 4.42 -0.52
CA LYS A 28 -17.97 3.32 -1.33
C LYS A 28 -19.05 3.82 -2.29
N SER A 29 -18.98 3.40 -3.54
CA SER A 29 -20.01 3.73 -4.53
C SER A 29 -21.30 2.97 -4.25
N ASP A 30 -22.44 3.66 -4.29
CA ASP A 30 -23.76 3.02 -4.25
C ASP A 30 -24.19 2.48 -5.64
N ASP A 31 -23.33 2.66 -6.66
CA ASP A 31 -23.54 2.15 -8.02
C ASP A 31 -22.86 0.78 -8.17
N ASP A 32 -23.63 -0.27 -8.38
CA ASP A 32 -23.16 -1.66 -8.53
C ASP A 32 -22.15 -1.84 -9.69
N ASN A 33 -22.10 -0.89 -10.63
CA ASN A 33 -21.18 -0.91 -11.76
C ASN A 33 -19.92 -0.06 -11.53
N LYS A 34 -19.77 0.54 -10.36
CA LYS A 34 -18.62 1.39 -10.03
C LYS A 34 -17.89 0.89 -8.80
N LEU A 35 -16.58 0.67 -8.91
CA LEU A 35 -15.70 0.35 -7.79
C LEU A 35 -14.79 1.52 -7.45
N THR A 36 -14.53 1.70 -6.16
CA THR A 36 -13.53 2.63 -5.62
C THR A 36 -12.32 1.85 -5.13
N VAL A 37 -11.13 2.25 -5.54
CA VAL A 37 -9.88 1.59 -5.19
C VAL A 37 -8.90 2.59 -4.58
N TRP A 38 -8.29 2.24 -3.45
CA TRP A 38 -7.15 2.98 -2.92
C TRP A 38 -5.85 2.27 -3.27
N ALA A 39 -4.95 2.98 -3.93
CA ALA A 39 -3.64 2.50 -4.35
C ALA A 39 -2.63 3.65 -4.35
N TRP A 40 -1.35 3.34 -4.40
CA TRP A 40 -0.24 4.29 -4.49
C TRP A 40 0.63 3.93 -5.68
N ASP A 41 1.55 4.76 -6.10
CA ASP A 41 2.44 4.55 -7.23
C ASP A 41 1.74 4.55 -8.60
N GLN A 42 1.74 5.75 -9.19
CA GLN A 42 1.13 6.02 -10.49
C GLN A 42 1.76 5.22 -11.64
N ASN A 43 3.03 4.84 -11.53
CA ASN A 43 3.75 4.17 -12.59
C ASN A 43 3.60 2.64 -12.56
N PHE A 44 3.16 2.08 -11.44
CA PHE A 44 3.04 0.65 -11.26
C PHE A 44 1.61 0.21 -10.91
N ASN A 45 1.20 0.28 -9.64
CA ASN A 45 -0.05 -0.37 -9.26
C ASN A 45 -1.30 0.39 -9.71
N ILE A 46 -1.33 1.72 -9.70
CA ILE A 46 -2.43 2.51 -10.25
C ILE A 46 -2.59 2.24 -11.74
N LYS A 47 -1.48 2.30 -12.49
CA LYS A 47 -1.49 2.01 -13.92
C LYS A 47 -1.95 0.58 -14.24
N SER A 48 -1.49 -0.39 -13.47
CA SER A 48 -1.86 -1.79 -13.66
C SER A 48 -3.35 -2.02 -13.38
N MET A 49 -3.88 -1.41 -12.32
CA MET A 49 -5.32 -1.47 -12.01
C MET A 49 -6.16 -0.77 -13.08
N GLN A 50 -5.71 0.36 -13.62
CA GLN A 50 -6.41 1.02 -14.72
C GLN A 50 -6.47 0.14 -15.97
N ILE A 51 -5.38 -0.52 -16.34
CA ILE A 51 -5.35 -1.45 -17.46
C ILE A 51 -6.32 -2.62 -17.23
N ALA A 52 -6.36 -3.17 -16.02
CA ALA A 52 -7.29 -4.24 -15.67
C ALA A 52 -8.75 -3.79 -15.73
N ALA A 53 -9.05 -2.60 -15.21
CA ALA A 53 -10.38 -1.99 -15.26
C ALA A 53 -10.84 -1.75 -16.70
N ASP A 54 -9.97 -1.18 -17.54
CA ASP A 54 -10.26 -0.91 -18.95
C ASP A 54 -10.50 -2.23 -19.75
N GLN A 55 -9.78 -3.29 -19.38
CA GLN A 55 -9.99 -4.61 -20.00
C GLN A 55 -11.33 -5.21 -19.56
N TYR A 56 -11.66 -5.15 -18.28
CA TYR A 56 -12.92 -5.68 -17.74
C TYR A 56 -14.14 -4.94 -18.30
N ALA A 57 -14.03 -3.62 -18.44
CA ALA A 57 -15.10 -2.77 -18.98
C ALA A 57 -15.48 -3.11 -20.44
N LYS A 58 -14.61 -3.77 -21.21
CA LYS A 58 -14.93 -4.17 -22.59
C LYS A 58 -16.06 -5.19 -22.67
N ASP A 59 -16.14 -6.06 -21.68
CA ASP A 59 -17.12 -7.14 -21.62
C ASP A 59 -18.25 -6.83 -20.60
N HIS A 60 -18.16 -5.67 -19.89
CA HIS A 60 -19.11 -5.26 -18.86
C HIS A 60 -19.51 -3.80 -19.07
N GLU A 61 -20.54 -3.59 -19.87
CA GLU A 61 -21.03 -2.24 -20.22
C GLU A 61 -21.45 -1.46 -18.97
N GLY A 62 -20.97 -0.23 -18.86
CA GLY A 62 -21.23 0.66 -17.73
C GLY A 62 -20.31 0.49 -16.54
N PHE A 63 -19.42 -0.53 -16.54
CA PHE A 63 -18.46 -0.73 -15.47
C PHE A 63 -17.38 0.37 -15.47
N SER A 64 -17.04 0.86 -14.29
CA SER A 64 -15.98 1.83 -14.08
C SER A 64 -15.25 1.64 -12.74
N VAL A 65 -14.03 2.10 -12.68
CA VAL A 65 -13.22 2.09 -11.45
C VAL A 65 -12.72 3.50 -11.17
N ASP A 66 -12.92 3.95 -9.93
CA ASP A 66 -12.37 5.21 -9.41
C ASP A 66 -11.14 4.87 -8.55
N ILE A 67 -9.96 5.10 -9.12
CA ILE A 67 -8.70 4.81 -8.44
C ILE A 67 -8.20 6.07 -7.76
N VAL A 68 -8.25 6.10 -6.43
CA VAL A 68 -7.82 7.23 -5.61
C VAL A 68 -6.39 6.99 -5.14
N GLU A 69 -5.48 7.85 -5.56
CA GLU A 69 -4.10 7.80 -5.08
C GLU A 69 -4.08 8.09 -3.58
N THR A 70 -3.69 7.08 -2.82
CA THR A 70 -3.65 7.13 -1.35
C THR A 70 -2.40 6.39 -0.89
N SER A 71 -1.53 7.05 -0.14
CA SER A 71 -0.30 6.41 0.36
C SER A 71 -0.60 5.17 1.21
N SER A 72 0.35 4.23 1.28
CA SER A 72 0.19 3.04 2.12
C SER A 72 -0.11 3.38 3.59
N ASP A 73 0.54 4.42 4.12
CA ASP A 73 0.34 4.87 5.51
C ASP A 73 -1.03 5.51 5.70
N ASP A 74 -1.52 6.28 4.71
CA ASP A 74 -2.86 6.86 4.75
C ASP A 74 -3.94 5.79 4.64
N CYS A 75 -3.76 4.77 3.79
CA CYS A 75 -4.66 3.61 3.74
C CYS A 75 -4.80 2.95 5.11
N GLN A 76 -3.68 2.69 5.77
CA GLN A 76 -3.64 2.09 7.10
C GLN A 76 -4.28 2.98 8.16
N THR A 77 -4.02 4.29 8.12
CA THR A 77 -4.58 5.27 9.06
C THR A 77 -6.09 5.38 8.91
N LYS A 78 -6.59 5.50 7.67
CA LYS A 78 -8.03 5.58 7.38
C LYS A 78 -8.75 4.30 7.77
N LEU A 79 -8.17 3.12 7.47
CA LEU A 79 -8.71 1.83 7.89
C LEU A 79 -8.81 1.72 9.41
N THR A 80 -7.74 2.09 10.12
CA THR A 80 -7.74 2.11 11.60
C THR A 80 -8.80 3.05 12.16
N THR A 81 -8.96 4.22 11.55
CA THR A 81 -9.95 5.22 11.99
C THR A 81 -11.38 4.71 11.80
N ALA A 82 -11.68 4.15 10.62
CA ALA A 82 -12.99 3.57 10.33
C ALA A 82 -13.31 2.40 11.27
N ALA A 83 -12.36 1.50 11.49
CA ALA A 83 -12.52 0.35 12.37
C ALA A 83 -12.75 0.75 13.83
N ASN A 84 -12.03 1.75 14.35
CA ASN A 84 -12.23 2.26 15.71
C ASN A 84 -13.57 2.98 15.87
N ALA A 85 -14.08 3.58 14.81
CA ALA A 85 -15.42 4.20 14.81
C ALA A 85 -16.54 3.17 14.62
N GLY A 86 -16.23 1.95 14.18
CA GLY A 86 -17.24 0.96 13.78
C GLY A 86 -18.04 1.39 12.54
N ASP A 87 -17.47 2.29 11.73
CA ASP A 87 -18.09 2.83 10.51
C ASP A 87 -17.15 2.63 9.32
N TYR A 88 -17.46 1.66 8.51
CA TYR A 88 -16.71 1.28 7.31
C TYR A 88 -17.22 1.96 6.02
N SER A 89 -18.24 2.82 6.10
CA SER A 89 -18.84 3.50 4.95
C SER A 89 -17.87 4.44 4.20
N THR A 90 -16.78 4.83 4.87
CA THR A 90 -15.75 5.71 4.31
C THR A 90 -14.61 4.96 3.62
N LEU A 91 -14.61 3.62 3.70
CA LEU A 91 -13.60 2.79 3.06
C LEU A 91 -13.95 2.55 1.57
N PRO A 92 -12.93 2.30 0.72
CA PRO A 92 -13.15 1.93 -0.67
C PRO A 92 -13.65 0.49 -0.78
N ASP A 93 -14.08 0.09 -1.96
CA ASP A 93 -14.41 -1.31 -2.25
C ASP A 93 -13.16 -2.20 -2.25
N ILE A 94 -12.03 -1.65 -2.72
CA ILE A 94 -10.74 -2.35 -2.78
C ILE A 94 -9.66 -1.45 -2.20
N VAL A 95 -8.83 -2.00 -1.31
CA VAL A 95 -7.65 -1.33 -0.77
C VAL A 95 -6.39 -2.14 -1.07
N LEU A 96 -5.39 -1.48 -1.63
CA LEU A 96 -4.07 -2.08 -1.75
C LEU A 96 -3.40 -2.11 -0.38
N MET A 97 -2.83 -3.24 0.01
CA MET A 97 -2.17 -3.44 1.30
C MET A 97 -0.80 -4.09 1.11
N GLN A 98 0.17 -3.65 1.87
CA GLN A 98 1.48 -4.30 1.92
C GLN A 98 1.42 -5.60 2.71
N ASP A 99 2.12 -6.63 2.24
CA ASP A 99 2.15 -7.97 2.86
C ASP A 99 2.51 -7.94 4.35
N ASN A 100 3.49 -7.12 4.73
CA ASN A 100 3.96 -6.99 6.11
C ASN A 100 2.94 -6.38 7.07
N SER A 101 1.92 -5.72 6.56
CA SER A 101 0.88 -5.04 7.34
C SER A 101 -0.43 -5.83 7.38
N TYR A 102 -0.74 -6.58 6.34
CA TYR A 102 -2.08 -7.10 6.09
C TYR A 102 -2.57 -8.02 7.22
N GLN A 103 -1.76 -8.97 7.67
CA GLN A 103 -2.10 -9.88 8.78
C GLN A 103 -2.49 -9.16 10.08
N LYS A 104 -1.84 -8.04 10.37
CA LYS A 104 -2.19 -7.21 11.53
C LYS A 104 -3.62 -6.70 11.42
N TYR A 105 -4.00 -6.19 10.27
CA TYR A 105 -5.34 -5.62 10.05
C TYR A 105 -6.42 -6.68 10.00
N LEU A 106 -6.19 -7.80 9.32
CA LEU A 106 -7.11 -8.93 9.31
C LEU A 106 -7.45 -9.45 10.71
N LYS A 107 -6.44 -9.56 11.58
CA LYS A 107 -6.63 -10.04 12.94
C LYS A 107 -7.24 -9.02 13.89
N SER A 108 -6.92 -7.73 13.68
CA SER A 108 -7.42 -6.66 14.56
C SER A 108 -8.81 -6.17 14.18
N TYR A 109 -9.15 -6.23 12.90
CA TYR A 109 -10.38 -5.68 12.34
C TYR A 109 -10.99 -6.62 11.29
N PRO A 110 -11.38 -7.85 11.67
CA PRO A 110 -11.90 -8.85 10.72
C PRO A 110 -13.14 -8.36 9.96
N ASP A 111 -13.98 -7.57 10.59
CA ASP A 111 -15.22 -7.03 9.98
C ASP A 111 -14.97 -5.97 8.90
N ALA A 112 -13.72 -5.49 8.73
CA ALA A 112 -13.34 -4.56 7.67
C ALA A 112 -13.08 -5.26 6.33
N PHE A 113 -13.02 -6.58 6.30
CA PHE A 113 -12.65 -7.36 5.13
C PHE A 113 -13.70 -8.41 4.81
N THR A 114 -13.95 -8.60 3.52
CA THR A 114 -14.86 -9.64 3.03
C THR A 114 -14.08 -10.92 2.73
N ASP A 115 -14.60 -12.08 3.14
CA ASP A 115 -14.03 -13.35 2.72
C ASP A 115 -14.28 -13.58 1.20
N LEU A 116 -13.31 -14.21 0.53
CA LEU A 116 -13.31 -14.39 -0.91
C LEU A 116 -13.68 -15.82 -1.33
N LYS A 117 -14.33 -16.59 -0.46
CA LYS A 117 -14.67 -18.02 -0.71
C LYS A 117 -15.61 -18.21 -1.92
N ASP A 118 -16.49 -17.24 -2.16
CA ASP A 118 -17.49 -17.32 -3.22
C ASP A 118 -17.02 -16.67 -4.54
N ILE A 119 -15.78 -16.15 -4.58
CA ILE A 119 -15.18 -15.55 -5.77
C ILE A 119 -14.46 -16.61 -6.59
N ASN A 120 -14.73 -16.67 -7.88
CA ASN A 120 -14.09 -17.62 -8.80
C ASN A 120 -12.66 -17.21 -9.14
N ILE A 121 -11.71 -17.54 -8.25
CA ILE A 121 -10.28 -17.30 -8.41
C ILE A 121 -9.57 -18.67 -8.45
N ASN A 122 -8.68 -18.85 -9.44
CA ASN A 122 -7.77 -19.98 -9.45
C ASN A 122 -6.58 -19.68 -8.55
N TRP A 123 -6.63 -20.11 -7.30
CA TRP A 123 -5.58 -19.85 -6.30
C TRP A 123 -4.25 -20.53 -6.63
N ASP A 124 -4.25 -21.56 -7.47
CA ASP A 124 -3.01 -22.24 -7.89
C ASP A 124 -2.13 -21.37 -8.80
N ASP A 125 -2.68 -20.28 -9.34
CA ASP A 125 -1.92 -19.29 -10.13
C ASP A 125 -1.02 -18.39 -9.24
N PHE A 126 -1.20 -18.45 -7.91
CA PHE A 126 -0.48 -17.62 -6.96
C PHE A 126 0.44 -18.43 -6.07
N GLY A 127 1.65 -17.94 -5.81
CA GLY A 127 2.57 -18.58 -4.88
C GLY A 127 1.99 -18.70 -3.46
N LYS A 128 2.12 -19.88 -2.83
CA LYS A 128 1.54 -20.18 -1.51
C LYS A 128 1.96 -19.19 -0.42
N LEU A 129 3.22 -18.78 -0.43
CA LEU A 129 3.71 -17.78 0.53
C LEU A 129 2.97 -16.45 0.35
N LYS A 130 2.77 -16.02 -0.88
CA LYS A 130 2.07 -14.77 -1.18
C LYS A 130 0.61 -14.83 -0.73
N GLN A 131 -0.07 -15.94 -0.96
CA GLN A 131 -1.44 -16.16 -0.47
C GLN A 131 -1.54 -16.08 1.06
N SER A 132 -0.55 -16.64 1.78
CA SER A 132 -0.58 -16.71 3.24
C SER A 132 -0.64 -15.33 3.93
N TYR A 133 -0.20 -14.25 3.28
CA TYR A 133 -0.28 -12.91 3.82
C TYR A 133 -1.71 -12.37 3.94
N SER A 134 -2.63 -12.86 3.10
CA SER A 134 -4.03 -12.46 3.08
C SER A 134 -5.00 -13.56 3.53
N MET A 135 -4.49 -14.58 4.20
CA MET A 135 -5.30 -15.69 4.71
C MET A 135 -5.37 -15.70 6.24
N VAL A 136 -6.53 -16.09 6.76
CA VAL A 136 -6.74 -16.48 8.15
C VAL A 136 -7.57 -17.76 8.16
N ASP A 137 -7.12 -18.79 8.88
CA ASP A 137 -7.81 -20.09 9.03
C ASP A 137 -8.28 -20.67 7.68
N ASP A 138 -7.37 -20.75 6.70
CA ASP A 138 -7.62 -21.24 5.34
C ASP A 138 -8.62 -20.42 4.50
N THR A 139 -9.03 -19.25 4.99
CA THR A 139 -9.91 -18.32 4.27
C THR A 139 -9.11 -17.17 3.68
N HIS A 140 -9.31 -16.90 2.39
CA HIS A 140 -8.71 -15.76 1.70
C HIS A 140 -9.53 -14.49 1.91
N TYR A 141 -8.85 -13.37 2.21
CA TYR A 141 -9.42 -12.02 2.34
C TYR A 141 -8.81 -11.01 1.39
N GLY A 142 -7.86 -11.43 0.59
CA GLY A 142 -7.22 -10.60 -0.42
C GLY A 142 -6.61 -11.44 -1.53
N VAL A 143 -6.48 -10.82 -2.69
CA VAL A 143 -5.86 -11.41 -3.88
C VAL A 143 -4.43 -10.88 -3.98
N PRO A 144 -3.41 -11.75 -4.17
CA PRO A 144 -2.06 -11.31 -4.43
C PRO A 144 -1.99 -10.41 -5.67
N PHE A 145 -1.38 -9.23 -5.53
CA PHE A 145 -1.30 -8.26 -6.62
C PHE A 145 0.03 -8.34 -7.36
N ASP A 146 1.13 -8.40 -6.62
CA ASP A 146 2.48 -8.46 -7.18
C ASP A 146 3.37 -9.44 -6.42
N ASN A 147 4.55 -9.70 -6.98
CA ASN A 147 5.56 -10.51 -6.34
C ASN A 147 6.92 -9.79 -6.50
N GLY A 148 7.35 -9.14 -5.44
CA GLY A 148 8.62 -8.42 -5.40
C GLY A 148 9.79 -9.32 -5.02
N ALA A 149 10.97 -8.97 -5.52
CA ALA A 149 12.23 -9.54 -5.09
C ALA A 149 13.16 -8.43 -4.57
N VAL A 150 13.86 -8.71 -3.49
CA VAL A 150 14.93 -7.84 -3.02
C VAL A 150 16.19 -8.19 -3.80
N ILE A 151 16.76 -7.19 -4.46
CA ILE A 151 18.02 -7.33 -5.19
C ILE A 151 19.05 -6.34 -4.65
N ALA A 152 20.32 -6.70 -4.74
CA ALA A 152 21.42 -5.77 -4.52
C ALA A 152 21.89 -5.21 -5.87
N CYS A 153 21.97 -3.88 -5.93
CA CYS A 153 22.53 -3.18 -7.09
C CYS A 153 23.88 -2.58 -6.70
N TYR A 154 24.88 -2.80 -7.53
CA TYR A 154 26.24 -2.34 -7.26
C TYR A 154 26.72 -1.33 -8.31
N ARG A 155 27.44 -0.34 -7.86
CA ARG A 155 28.23 0.56 -8.69
C ARG A 155 29.52 -0.17 -9.09
N THR A 156 29.55 -0.78 -10.27
CA THR A 156 30.69 -1.57 -10.76
C THR A 156 31.94 -0.71 -10.93
N ASP A 157 31.79 0.55 -11.33
CA ASP A 157 32.89 1.50 -11.42
C ASP A 157 33.59 1.74 -10.06
N ILE A 158 32.84 1.83 -8.97
CA ILE A 158 33.40 1.98 -7.60
C ILE A 158 34.05 0.67 -7.14
N LEU A 159 33.47 -0.48 -7.48
CA LEU A 159 34.06 -1.78 -7.16
C LEU A 159 35.39 -1.96 -7.86
N ASP A 160 35.45 -1.67 -9.16
CA ASP A 160 36.68 -1.75 -9.98
C ASP A 160 37.77 -0.86 -9.42
N GLU A 161 37.45 0.37 -9.01
CA GLU A 161 38.40 1.30 -8.37
C GLU A 161 38.91 0.78 -7.02
N ALA A 162 38.09 0.04 -6.26
CA ALA A 162 38.48 -0.61 -5.02
C ALA A 162 39.16 -1.97 -5.21
N GLY A 163 39.33 -2.41 -6.46
CA GLY A 163 39.99 -3.65 -6.82
C GLY A 163 39.11 -4.90 -6.72
N TYR A 164 37.79 -4.72 -6.74
CA TYR A 164 36.80 -5.81 -6.69
C TYR A 164 35.99 -5.86 -7.96
N THR A 165 35.46 -7.03 -8.25
CA THR A 165 34.54 -7.30 -9.37
C THR A 165 33.17 -7.75 -8.85
N ILE A 166 32.18 -7.87 -9.74
CA ILE A 166 30.87 -8.40 -9.37
C ILE A 166 30.95 -9.87 -8.92
N ASP A 167 31.92 -10.62 -9.40
CA ASP A 167 32.13 -12.01 -9.04
C ASP A 167 32.54 -12.17 -7.56
N ASP A 168 33.27 -11.18 -7.02
CA ASP A 168 33.65 -11.15 -5.60
C ASP A 168 32.44 -10.94 -4.67
N LEU A 169 31.30 -10.54 -5.22
CA LEU A 169 30.04 -10.31 -4.51
C LEU A 169 29.02 -11.43 -4.73
N THR A 170 29.40 -12.50 -5.45
CA THR A 170 28.53 -13.65 -5.71
C THR A 170 28.72 -14.69 -4.61
N ASP A 171 27.62 -15.18 -4.05
CA ASP A 171 27.59 -16.22 -2.99
C ASP A 171 28.47 -15.90 -1.75
N ILE A 172 28.60 -14.64 -1.40
CA ILE A 172 29.43 -14.19 -0.30
C ILE A 172 28.72 -14.22 1.07
N THR A 173 29.54 -14.24 2.13
CA THR A 173 29.05 -14.06 3.49
C THR A 173 28.78 -12.59 3.80
N TRP A 174 27.95 -12.30 4.79
CA TRP A 174 27.75 -10.95 5.29
C TRP A 174 29.05 -10.29 5.80
N SER A 175 29.95 -11.07 6.38
CA SER A 175 31.27 -10.58 6.83
C SER A 175 32.11 -10.11 5.65
N LYS A 176 32.14 -10.86 4.56
CA LYS A 176 32.90 -10.46 3.35
C LYS A 176 32.23 -9.27 2.64
N PHE A 177 30.89 -9.24 2.58
CA PHE A 177 30.17 -8.07 2.08
C PHE A 177 30.51 -6.79 2.84
N MET A 178 30.58 -6.86 4.18
CA MET A 178 30.95 -5.73 5.03
C MET A 178 32.42 -5.31 4.85
N GLU A 179 33.33 -6.24 4.61
CA GLU A 179 34.74 -5.96 4.31
C GLU A 179 34.87 -5.18 3.02
N ILE A 180 34.33 -5.70 1.92
CA ILE A 180 34.33 -5.06 0.61
C ILE A 180 33.66 -3.66 0.67
N GLY A 181 32.55 -3.56 1.38
CA GLY A 181 31.87 -2.28 1.56
C GLY A 181 32.70 -1.23 2.28
N LYS A 182 33.48 -1.61 3.30
CA LYS A 182 34.39 -0.70 3.98
C LYS A 182 35.52 -0.23 3.07
N ASP A 183 36.10 -1.13 2.30
CA ASP A 183 37.17 -0.80 1.36
C ASP A 183 36.66 0.15 0.27
N ALA A 184 35.52 -0.14 -0.32
CA ALA A 184 34.91 0.71 -1.34
C ALA A 184 34.53 2.11 -0.81
N VAL A 185 34.00 2.21 0.43
CA VAL A 185 33.69 3.48 1.08
C VAL A 185 34.93 4.28 1.39
N SER A 186 36.00 3.65 1.92
CA SER A 186 37.26 4.35 2.21
C SER A 186 37.88 4.95 0.95
N TYR A 187 37.75 4.26 -0.18
CA TYR A 187 38.25 4.73 -1.48
C TYR A 187 37.48 5.96 -1.98
N THR A 188 36.15 5.95 -1.87
CA THR A 188 35.31 7.07 -2.29
C THR A 188 35.47 8.31 -1.41
N HIS A 189 35.69 8.14 -0.09
CA HIS A 189 35.92 9.24 0.83
C HIS A 189 37.32 9.89 0.65
N LEU A 190 38.34 9.14 0.32
CA LEU A 190 39.66 9.69 0.01
C LEU A 190 39.61 10.62 -1.22
N ARG A 191 38.88 10.25 -2.27
CA ARG A 191 38.71 11.10 -3.45
C ARG A 191 37.97 12.41 -3.17
N ALA A 192 37.00 12.42 -2.24
CA ALA A 192 36.26 13.63 -1.90
C ALA A 192 37.15 14.70 -1.20
N HIS A 193 38.30 14.32 -0.68
CA HIS A 193 39.26 15.23 -0.06
C HIS A 193 40.36 15.70 -1.00
N GLU A 194 40.53 15.07 -2.16
CA GLU A 194 41.54 15.44 -3.15
C GLU A 194 41.03 16.45 -4.21
N THR A 195 39.75 16.73 -4.23
CA THR A 195 39.11 17.73 -5.12
C THR A 195 38.75 18.99 -4.37
#